data_f09d6f84502ee28057fc499b23b29d1c
#
_entry.id   f09d6f84502ee28057fc499b23b29d1c
#
_cell.length_a   1.000
_cell.length_b   1.000
_cell.length_c   1.000
_cell.angle_alpha   90.00
_cell.angle_beta   90.00
_cell.angle_gamma   90.00
#
_symmetry.space_group_name_H-M   'P 1'
#
loop_
_entity.id
_entity.type
_entity.pdbx_description
1 polymer ?
#
loop_
_entity_poly.entity_id
_entity_poly.type
_entity_poly.pdbx_seq_one_letter_code
_entity_poly.pdbx_strand_id
1 'polypeptide(L)'
;IEFTQKAYDLDSVNEIDFPASENLTAEGILENSATLSNVRINDFSPSEQFYNQTQSIRAYYSFFDVDVDRYMIDGEYTQTFLSAREINYDNLGEDVSWLSKHLKYTHGYGITLSRVDAITATGQPKMIIDNIPPESDTQDIQVKRPEIYFGESTDDYIITNTSEQEFDY
;
A
#
# COMPACT_ATOMS: atom_id res chain seq x y z
N ILE A 1 -29.12 -10.75 -16.46
CA ILE A 1 -27.87 -11.42 -16.04
C ILE A 1 -26.82 -11.32 -17.14
N GLU A 2 -27.08 -11.77 -18.38
CA GLU A 2 -26.10 -11.77 -19.49
C GLU A 2 -25.49 -10.38 -19.78
N PHE A 3 -26.32 -9.32 -19.82
CA PHE A 3 -25.82 -7.96 -20.05
C PHE A 3 -24.96 -7.46 -18.89
N THR A 4 -25.28 -7.87 -17.66
CA THR A 4 -24.47 -7.54 -16.48
C THR A 4 -23.13 -8.26 -16.53
N GLN A 5 -23.12 -9.52 -16.88
CA GLN A 5 -21.88 -10.28 -17.04
C GLN A 5 -20.96 -9.67 -18.09
N LYS A 6 -21.51 -9.26 -19.26
CA LYS A 6 -20.75 -8.55 -20.28
C LYS A 6 -20.21 -7.20 -19.82
N ALA A 7 -21.02 -6.45 -19.08
CA ALA A 7 -20.60 -5.13 -18.56
C ALA A 7 -19.42 -5.22 -17.59
N TYR A 8 -19.26 -6.35 -16.89
CA TYR A 8 -18.15 -6.63 -15.98
C TYR A 8 -17.09 -7.58 -16.56
N ASP A 9 -17.15 -7.86 -17.88
CA ASP A 9 -16.24 -8.77 -18.60
C ASP A 9 -16.18 -10.19 -17.99
N LEU A 10 -17.26 -10.63 -17.34
CA LEU A 10 -17.35 -11.94 -16.72
C LEU A 10 -17.62 -13.06 -17.73
N ASP A 11 -17.98 -12.73 -18.95
CA ASP A 11 -18.15 -13.66 -20.06
C ASP A 11 -16.81 -14.09 -20.69
N SER A 12 -15.72 -13.37 -20.38
CA SER A 12 -14.36 -13.77 -20.74
C SER A 12 -13.70 -14.76 -19.78
N VAL A 13 -14.34 -15.01 -18.61
CA VAL A 13 -13.79 -15.91 -17.58
C VAL A 13 -13.76 -17.36 -18.10
N ASN A 14 -12.58 -17.93 -18.10
CA ASN A 14 -12.39 -19.34 -18.45
C ASN A 14 -12.58 -20.21 -17.19
N GLU A 15 -13.68 -20.96 -17.16
CA GLU A 15 -13.99 -21.88 -16.07
C GLU A 15 -13.23 -23.21 -16.30
N ILE A 16 -12.41 -23.59 -15.33
CA ILE A 16 -11.66 -24.84 -15.34
C ILE A 16 -11.93 -25.64 -14.05
N ASP A 17 -11.93 -26.94 -14.17
CA ASP A 17 -12.02 -27.81 -13.01
C ASP A 17 -10.75 -27.69 -12.15
N PHE A 18 -10.94 -27.49 -10.85
CA PHE A 18 -9.86 -27.50 -9.86
C PHE A 18 -9.95 -28.77 -9.02
N PRO A 19 -9.26 -29.85 -9.40
CA PRO A 19 -9.31 -31.10 -8.66
C PRO A 19 -8.63 -30.97 -7.32
N ALA A 20 -9.37 -31.20 -6.24
CA ALA A 20 -8.80 -31.34 -4.91
C ALA A 20 -8.08 -32.70 -4.84
N SER A 21 -6.76 -32.71 -5.06
CA SER A 21 -5.96 -33.93 -4.93
C SER A 21 -5.15 -33.88 -3.65
N GLU A 22 -5.11 -34.99 -2.92
CA GLU A 22 -4.31 -35.15 -1.70
C GLU A 22 -2.88 -35.67 -1.98
N ASN A 23 -2.52 -35.86 -3.25
CA ASN A 23 -1.22 -36.38 -3.68
C ASN A 23 -0.14 -35.28 -3.64
N LEU A 24 0.18 -34.79 -2.43
CA LEU A 24 1.25 -33.81 -2.24
C LEU A 24 2.59 -34.54 -2.13
N THR A 25 3.51 -34.27 -3.04
CA THR A 25 4.89 -34.80 -3.03
C THR A 25 5.89 -33.67 -2.71
N ALA A 26 7.10 -34.03 -2.27
CA ALA A 26 8.16 -33.07 -2.04
C ALA A 26 8.54 -32.33 -3.34
N GLU A 27 8.52 -32.99 -4.47
CA GLU A 27 8.78 -32.38 -5.78
C GLU A 27 7.67 -31.39 -6.13
N GLY A 28 6.39 -31.76 -5.96
CA GLY A 28 5.25 -30.86 -6.20
C GLY A 28 5.27 -29.63 -5.31
N ILE A 29 5.76 -29.72 -4.08
CA ILE A 29 5.97 -28.57 -3.19
C ILE A 29 7.06 -27.64 -3.76
N LEU A 30 8.19 -28.19 -4.18
CA LEU A 30 9.30 -27.42 -4.73
C LEU A 30 8.95 -26.76 -6.08
N GLU A 31 8.14 -27.43 -6.92
CA GLU A 31 7.63 -26.86 -8.19
C GLU A 31 6.67 -25.67 -7.95
N ASN A 32 6.04 -25.58 -6.78
CA ASN A 32 5.18 -24.48 -6.36
C ASN A 32 5.90 -23.44 -5.48
N SER A 33 7.18 -23.24 -5.70
CA SER A 33 8.01 -22.30 -4.93
C SER A 33 7.44 -20.89 -4.87
N ALA A 34 6.85 -20.39 -5.96
CA ALA A 34 6.23 -19.07 -5.99
C ALA A 34 5.05 -18.93 -5.00
N THR A 35 4.29 -20.02 -4.77
CA THR A 35 3.24 -20.03 -3.74
C THR A 35 3.86 -20.01 -2.34
N LEU A 36 4.88 -20.85 -2.12
CA LEU A 36 5.52 -20.96 -0.80
C LEU A 36 6.25 -19.67 -0.40
N SER A 37 6.92 -19.03 -1.35
CA SER A 37 7.64 -17.77 -1.14
C SER A 37 6.69 -16.60 -0.83
N ASN A 38 5.39 -16.74 -1.07
CA ASN A 38 4.40 -15.71 -0.86
C ASN A 38 3.38 -16.07 0.25
N VAL A 39 3.68 -17.08 1.05
CA VAL A 39 2.85 -17.37 2.24
C VAL A 39 2.99 -16.24 3.24
N ARG A 40 1.88 -15.57 3.55
CA ARG A 40 1.87 -14.45 4.49
C ARG A 40 2.18 -14.91 5.91
N ILE A 41 3.13 -14.26 6.53
CA ILE A 41 3.45 -14.37 7.96
C ILE A 41 3.09 -13.10 8.75
N ASN A 42 2.91 -11.98 8.04
CA ASN A 42 2.36 -10.74 8.56
C ASN A 42 0.86 -10.67 8.29
N ASP A 43 0.12 -9.89 9.10
CA ASP A 43 -1.31 -9.66 8.91
C ASP A 43 -1.58 -8.16 8.73
N PHE A 44 -2.77 -7.81 8.21
CA PHE A 44 -3.16 -6.44 7.88
C PHE A 44 -3.11 -5.50 9.07
N SER A 45 -3.88 -5.81 10.14
CA SER A 45 -4.01 -4.92 11.29
C SER A 45 -2.68 -4.68 12.04
N PRO A 46 -1.84 -5.68 12.31
CA PRO A 46 -0.51 -5.42 12.84
C PRO A 46 0.38 -4.60 11.92
N SER A 47 0.28 -4.79 10.61
CA SER A 47 1.07 -4.02 9.63
C SER A 47 0.63 -2.56 9.57
N GLU A 48 -0.67 -2.29 9.57
CA GLU A 48 -1.24 -0.95 9.65
C GLU A 48 -0.79 -0.23 10.94
N GLN A 49 -0.88 -0.90 12.09
CA GLN A 49 -0.41 -0.36 13.37
C GLN A 49 1.08 -0.04 13.32
N PHE A 50 1.89 -0.92 12.75
CA PHE A 50 3.32 -0.70 12.59
C PHE A 50 3.60 0.51 11.69
N TYR A 51 2.90 0.66 10.56
CA TYR A 51 3.07 1.83 9.68
C TYR A 51 2.67 3.13 10.38
N ASN A 52 1.54 3.13 11.07
CA ASN A 52 1.11 4.30 11.85
C ASN A 52 2.09 4.67 12.98
N GLN A 53 2.73 3.70 13.62
CA GLN A 53 3.70 3.95 14.68
C GLN A 53 5.06 4.44 14.16
N THR A 54 5.50 3.95 13.00
CA THR A 54 6.89 4.15 12.56
C THR A 54 7.02 5.00 11.31
N GLN A 55 6.01 5.02 10.44
CA GLN A 55 6.06 5.61 9.11
C GLN A 55 5.14 6.82 8.93
N SER A 56 4.28 7.16 9.90
CA SER A 56 3.52 8.42 9.83
C SER A 56 4.45 9.63 9.83
N ILE A 57 5.48 9.64 10.68
CA ILE A 57 6.58 10.62 10.76
C ILE A 57 6.10 12.03 11.15
N ARG A 58 4.95 12.47 10.64
CA ARG A 58 4.26 13.70 11.06
C ARG A 58 2.92 13.33 11.68
N ALA A 59 2.51 14.09 12.68
CA ALA A 59 1.27 13.82 13.41
C ALA A 59 0.01 13.88 12.53
N TYR A 60 0.05 14.66 11.45
CA TYR A 60 -1.06 14.82 10.52
C TYR A 60 -1.08 13.76 9.39
N TYR A 61 -0.14 12.84 9.34
CA TYR A 61 -0.19 11.71 8.43
C TYR A 61 -0.69 10.45 9.12
N SER A 62 -1.50 9.69 8.41
CA SER A 62 -1.99 8.38 8.84
C SER A 62 -2.04 7.40 7.67
N PHE A 63 -2.03 6.13 8.02
CA PHE A 63 -2.33 5.02 7.13
C PHE A 63 -3.69 4.47 7.54
N PHE A 64 -4.65 4.45 6.63
CA PHE A 64 -6.03 4.10 6.93
C PHE A 64 -6.36 2.66 6.55
N ASP A 65 -5.66 2.13 5.56
CA ASP A 65 -5.80 0.76 5.12
C ASP A 65 -4.46 0.18 4.68
N VAL A 66 -4.42 -1.14 4.54
CA VAL A 66 -3.27 -1.88 4.03
C VAL A 66 -3.76 -2.87 2.98
N ASP A 67 -3.36 -2.64 1.75
CA ASP A 67 -3.70 -3.48 0.61
C ASP A 67 -2.64 -4.56 0.34
N VAL A 68 -3.07 -5.62 -0.32
CA VAL A 68 -2.17 -6.66 -0.84
C VAL A 68 -2.00 -6.47 -2.33
N ASP A 69 -0.76 -6.26 -2.74
CA ASP A 69 -0.40 -6.18 -4.15
C ASP A 69 0.79 -7.10 -4.48
N ARG A 70 1.16 -7.18 -5.73
CA ARG A 70 2.21 -8.09 -6.21
C ARG A 70 3.09 -7.39 -7.23
N TYR A 71 4.39 -7.50 -7.00
CA TYR A 71 5.41 -6.88 -7.86
C TYR A 71 6.51 -7.88 -8.22
N MET A 72 7.15 -7.64 -9.36
CA MET A 72 8.42 -8.31 -9.67
C MET A 72 9.52 -7.53 -8.97
N ILE A 73 10.18 -8.17 -8.01
CA ILE A 73 11.28 -7.59 -7.21
C ILE A 73 12.47 -8.53 -7.29
N ASP A 74 13.59 -8.03 -7.77
CA ASP A 74 14.82 -8.81 -7.97
C ASP A 74 14.61 -10.08 -8.82
N GLY A 75 13.67 -10.01 -9.77
CA GLY A 75 13.30 -11.11 -10.66
C GLY A 75 12.36 -12.15 -10.04
N GLU A 76 11.87 -11.93 -8.81
CA GLU A 76 10.91 -12.79 -8.12
C GLU A 76 9.54 -12.13 -8.01
N TYR A 77 8.49 -12.94 -8.18
CA TYR A 77 7.11 -12.51 -7.98
C TYR A 77 6.80 -12.44 -6.49
N THR A 78 6.75 -11.23 -5.97
CA THR A 78 6.69 -10.95 -4.52
C THR A 78 5.34 -10.33 -4.14
N GLN A 79 4.65 -10.94 -3.20
CA GLN A 79 3.45 -10.34 -2.58
C GLN A 79 3.87 -9.35 -1.50
N THR A 80 3.20 -8.21 -1.49
CA THR A 80 3.52 -7.09 -0.59
C THR A 80 2.29 -6.55 0.08
N PHE A 81 2.48 -5.88 1.21
CA PHE A 81 1.54 -4.94 1.79
C PHE A 81 1.90 -3.53 1.33
N LEU A 82 0.89 -2.82 0.84
CA LEU A 82 0.96 -1.44 0.35
C LEU A 82 0.01 -0.58 1.17
N SER A 83 0.44 0.63 1.53
CA SER A 83 -0.44 1.63 2.14
C SER A 83 -0.01 3.04 1.77
N ALA A 84 -0.97 3.89 1.50
CA ALA A 84 -0.76 5.30 1.21
C ALA A 84 -0.66 6.12 2.50
N ARG A 85 0.30 7.04 2.56
CA ARG A 85 0.40 8.00 3.67
C ARG A 85 -0.47 9.20 3.35
N GLU A 86 -1.66 9.25 3.95
CA GLU A 86 -2.66 10.28 3.70
C GLU A 86 -2.69 11.33 4.81
N ILE A 87 -3.22 12.52 4.50
CA ILE A 87 -3.48 13.52 5.52
C ILE A 87 -4.70 13.10 6.32
N ASN A 88 -4.51 13.05 7.63
CA ASN A 88 -5.60 12.97 8.59
C ASN A 88 -5.90 14.37 9.11
N TYR A 89 -6.96 14.98 8.61
CA TYR A 89 -7.35 16.34 8.95
C TYR A 89 -7.75 16.49 10.42
N ASP A 90 -8.21 15.44 11.07
CA ASP A 90 -8.53 15.45 12.51
C ASP A 90 -7.27 15.64 13.38
N ASN A 91 -6.11 15.26 12.85
CA ASN A 91 -4.82 15.38 13.52
C ASN A 91 -4.12 16.74 13.27
N LEU A 92 -4.69 17.63 12.48
CA LEU A 92 -4.11 18.95 12.20
C LEU A 92 -4.20 19.95 13.36
N GLY A 93 -4.94 19.63 14.41
CA GLY A 93 -5.16 20.53 15.53
C GLY A 93 -6.22 21.63 15.25
N GLU A 94 -6.79 22.16 16.34
CA GLU A 94 -7.92 23.08 16.26
C GLU A 94 -7.55 24.50 15.76
N ASP A 95 -6.27 24.84 15.81
CA ASP A 95 -5.77 26.19 15.44
C ASP A 95 -5.39 26.31 13.94
N VAL A 96 -5.58 25.26 13.15
CA VAL A 96 -5.27 25.31 11.72
C VAL A 96 -6.28 26.17 10.98
N SER A 97 -5.79 27.24 10.34
CA SER A 97 -6.65 28.14 9.59
C SER A 97 -7.24 27.44 8.35
N TRP A 98 -8.40 27.95 7.88
CA TRP A 98 -9.01 27.50 6.63
C TRP A 98 -8.01 27.54 5.46
N LEU A 99 -7.23 28.61 5.36
CA LEU A 99 -6.21 28.78 4.33
C LEU A 99 -5.17 27.63 4.41
N SER A 100 -4.66 27.34 5.60
CA SER A 100 -3.69 26.27 5.77
C SER A 100 -4.29 24.91 5.41
N LYS A 101 -5.51 24.61 5.88
CA LYS A 101 -6.18 23.33 5.61
C LYS A 101 -6.37 23.09 4.11
N HIS A 102 -6.82 24.10 3.35
CA HIS A 102 -7.22 23.89 1.97
C HIS A 102 -6.16 24.26 0.91
N LEU A 103 -5.13 25.05 1.26
CA LEU A 103 -4.12 25.51 0.32
C LEU A 103 -2.71 25.01 0.63
N LYS A 104 -2.46 24.50 1.86
CA LYS A 104 -1.12 24.04 2.28
C LYS A 104 -1.09 22.54 2.58
N TYR A 105 -2.03 22.03 3.37
CA TYR A 105 -2.18 20.61 3.66
C TYR A 105 -3.07 19.93 2.62
N THR A 106 -2.61 19.96 1.36
CA THR A 106 -3.42 19.58 0.19
C THR A 106 -3.28 18.12 -0.21
N HIS A 107 -2.23 17.45 0.23
CA HIS A 107 -1.93 16.08 -0.20
C HIS A 107 -1.20 15.27 0.88
N GLY A 108 -1.41 13.97 0.86
CA GLY A 108 -0.56 13.01 1.53
C GLY A 108 0.79 12.88 0.82
N TYR A 109 1.73 12.12 1.42
CA TYR A 109 3.08 12.06 0.86
C TYR A 109 3.70 10.70 0.94
N GLY A 110 3.81 10.05 -0.21
CA GLY A 110 4.44 8.76 -0.37
C GLY A 110 3.58 7.57 0.07
N ILE A 111 4.15 6.42 -0.14
CA ILE A 111 3.58 5.13 0.23
C ILE A 111 4.56 4.38 1.13
N THR A 112 4.07 3.39 1.82
CA THR A 112 4.90 2.33 2.42
C THR A 112 4.64 1.02 1.70
N LEU A 113 5.68 0.22 1.56
CA LEU A 113 5.62 -1.11 0.97
C LEU A 113 6.44 -2.07 1.80
N SER A 114 5.85 -3.16 2.24
CA SER A 114 6.58 -4.22 2.96
C SER A 114 6.27 -5.60 2.40
N ARG A 115 7.16 -6.56 2.65
CA ARG A 115 6.93 -7.96 2.30
C ARG A 115 5.90 -8.58 3.23
N VAL A 116 5.02 -9.45 2.70
CA VAL A 116 4.06 -10.20 3.51
C VAL A 116 4.67 -11.43 4.18
N ASP A 117 5.77 -11.93 3.61
CA ASP A 117 6.42 -13.22 3.92
C ASP A 117 7.72 -13.07 4.70
N ALA A 118 8.15 -11.83 5.02
CA ALA A 118 9.44 -11.58 5.65
C ALA A 118 9.35 -10.59 6.81
N ILE A 119 10.17 -10.83 7.83
CA ILE A 119 10.35 -9.97 8.99
C ILE A 119 11.83 -9.67 9.20
N THR A 120 12.10 -8.57 9.91
CA THR A 120 13.43 -8.23 10.41
C THR A 120 13.83 -9.12 11.58
N ALA A 121 15.09 -9.03 12.00
CA ALA A 121 15.58 -9.75 13.19
C ALA A 121 14.83 -9.38 14.50
N THR A 122 14.16 -8.23 14.51
CA THR A 122 13.36 -7.73 15.63
C THR A 122 11.87 -8.09 15.51
N GLY A 123 11.48 -8.86 14.49
CA GLY A 123 10.11 -9.31 14.28
C GLY A 123 9.19 -8.28 13.59
N GLN A 124 9.74 -7.18 13.08
CA GLN A 124 8.98 -6.15 12.36
C GLN A 124 8.85 -6.50 10.87
N PRO A 125 7.81 -6.01 10.16
CA PRO A 125 7.71 -6.18 8.71
C PRO A 125 8.98 -5.72 7.99
N LYS A 126 9.44 -6.49 7.00
CA LYS A 126 10.58 -6.09 6.17
C LYS A 126 10.09 -5.08 5.13
N MET A 127 10.48 -3.83 5.33
CA MET A 127 10.15 -2.74 4.42
C MET A 127 10.89 -2.88 3.09
N ILE A 128 10.25 -2.41 2.01
CA ILE A 128 10.80 -2.22 0.67
C ILE A 128 10.80 -0.74 0.33
N ILE A 129 9.73 -0.03 0.71
CA ILE A 129 9.63 1.43 0.61
C ILE A 129 9.21 1.97 1.97
N ASP A 130 9.96 2.93 2.47
CA ASP A 130 9.71 3.61 3.75
C ASP A 130 10.15 5.08 3.71
N ASN A 131 10.12 5.76 4.85
CA ASN A 131 10.58 7.12 5.09
C ASN A 131 9.79 8.25 4.38
N ILE A 132 10.21 9.50 4.64
CA ILE A 132 9.83 10.72 3.94
C ILE A 132 11.11 11.55 3.68
N PRO A 133 11.46 11.85 2.43
CA PRO A 133 10.83 11.34 1.21
C PRO A 133 10.90 9.81 1.09
N PRO A 134 10.02 9.18 0.29
CA PRO A 134 10.03 7.72 0.13
C PRO A 134 11.36 7.22 -0.42
N GLU A 135 11.94 6.27 0.29
CA GLU A 135 13.16 5.57 -0.11
C GLU A 135 12.81 4.12 -0.45
N SER A 136 13.41 3.56 -1.49
CA SER A 136 13.19 2.18 -1.91
C SER A 136 14.48 1.37 -1.84
N ASP A 137 14.40 0.20 -1.22
CA ASP A 137 15.49 -0.78 -1.14
C ASP A 137 15.77 -1.47 -2.48
N THR A 138 14.92 -1.31 -3.48
CA THR A 138 15.06 -1.90 -4.81
C THR A 138 15.00 -0.86 -5.92
N GLN A 139 15.61 -1.18 -7.07
CA GLN A 139 15.50 -0.36 -8.28
C GLN A 139 14.23 -0.68 -9.08
N ASP A 140 13.57 -1.78 -8.80
CA ASP A 140 12.41 -2.25 -9.57
C ASP A 140 11.15 -1.41 -9.28
N ILE A 141 11.06 -0.85 -8.06
CA ILE A 141 9.93 -0.02 -7.64
C ILE A 141 10.45 1.30 -7.08
N GLN A 142 10.07 2.41 -7.73
CA GLN A 142 10.50 3.74 -7.33
C GLN A 142 9.31 4.70 -7.28
N VAL A 143 9.18 5.47 -6.20
CA VAL A 143 8.16 6.51 -6.07
C VAL A 143 8.70 7.80 -6.68
N LYS A 144 8.24 8.13 -7.90
CA LYS A 144 8.67 9.34 -8.64
C LYS A 144 7.81 10.57 -8.35
N ARG A 145 6.56 10.35 -7.98
CA ARG A 145 5.56 11.37 -7.68
C ARG A 145 4.91 10.98 -6.35
N PRO A 146 5.45 11.45 -5.22
CA PRO A 146 4.97 11.04 -3.89
C PRO A 146 3.70 11.76 -3.44
N GLU A 147 3.29 12.84 -4.08
CA GLU A 147 2.14 13.66 -3.69
C GLU A 147 0.83 12.89 -3.92
N ILE A 148 0.06 12.68 -2.86
CA ILE A 148 -1.21 11.94 -2.89
C ILE A 148 -2.36 12.91 -2.64
N TYR A 149 -2.96 13.40 -3.72
CA TYR A 149 -4.09 14.32 -3.69
C TYR A 149 -5.45 13.62 -3.54
N PHE A 150 -5.52 12.36 -3.94
CA PHE A 150 -6.74 11.54 -3.90
C PHE A 150 -6.44 10.29 -3.10
N GLY A 151 -6.88 10.27 -1.86
CA GLY A 151 -6.75 9.16 -0.95
C GLY A 151 -8.09 8.51 -0.65
N GLU A 152 -8.07 7.44 0.09
CA GLU A 152 -9.28 6.71 0.50
C GLU A 152 -10.05 7.42 1.61
N SER A 153 -9.33 8.14 2.47
CA SER A 153 -9.93 8.90 3.58
C SER A 153 -10.19 10.36 3.25
N THR A 154 -9.80 10.82 2.06
CA THR A 154 -9.98 12.20 1.66
C THR A 154 -11.44 12.49 1.34
N ASP A 155 -12.11 13.29 2.18
CA ASP A 155 -13.53 13.65 2.07
C ASP A 155 -13.76 15.17 1.95
N ASP A 156 -12.70 15.97 1.87
CA ASP A 156 -12.77 17.44 1.80
C ASP A 156 -12.14 17.95 0.49
N TYR A 157 -12.47 19.18 0.13
CA TYR A 157 -11.90 19.82 -1.05
C TYR A 157 -10.59 20.53 -0.74
N ILE A 158 -9.73 20.59 -1.73
CA ILE A 158 -8.46 21.32 -1.70
C ILE A 158 -8.36 22.28 -2.88
N ILE A 159 -7.49 23.26 -2.79
CA ILE A 159 -7.22 24.25 -3.83
C ILE A 159 -5.73 24.22 -4.12
N THR A 160 -5.36 23.74 -5.28
CA THR A 160 -3.97 23.60 -5.71
C THR A 160 -3.58 24.66 -6.74
N ASN A 161 -2.30 24.72 -7.08
CA ASN A 161 -1.75 25.67 -8.05
C ASN A 161 -2.03 27.13 -7.70
N THR A 162 -1.89 27.48 -6.44
CA THR A 162 -2.04 28.83 -5.91
C THR A 162 -0.68 29.50 -5.72
N SER A 163 -0.65 30.71 -5.17
CA SER A 163 0.61 31.37 -4.75
C SER A 163 1.11 30.86 -3.40
N GLU A 164 0.27 30.14 -2.64
CA GLU A 164 0.69 29.48 -1.40
C GLU A 164 1.48 28.22 -1.72
N GLN A 165 2.56 27.98 -0.99
CA GLN A 165 3.33 26.76 -1.12
C GLN A 165 2.63 25.63 -0.37
N GLU A 166 2.39 24.53 -1.08
CA GLU A 166 1.87 23.30 -0.50
C GLU A 166 2.97 22.64 0.37
N PHE A 167 2.56 21.90 1.39
CA PHE A 167 3.50 21.19 2.25
C PHE A 167 3.76 19.78 1.72
N ASP A 168 4.99 19.50 1.38
CA ASP A 168 5.42 18.17 0.98
C ASP A 168 5.65 17.28 2.22
N TYR A 169 6.43 17.74 3.22
CA TYR A 169 6.69 17.02 4.48
C TYR A 169 7.36 17.87 5.56
#